data_26a9128c6297a46249dc0825988c9a83
#
_entry.id   26a9128c6297a46249dc0825988c9a83
#
_cell.length_a   1.000
_cell.length_b   1.000
_cell.length_c   1.000
_cell.angle_alpha   90.00
_cell.angle_beta   90.00
_cell.angle_gamma   90.00
#
_symmetry.space_group_name_H-M   'P 1'
#
loop_
_entity.id
_entity.type
_entity.pdbx_description
1 polymer ?
#
loop_
_entity_poly.entity_id
_entity_poly.type
_entity_poly.pdbx_seq_one_letter_code
_entity_poly.pdbx_strand_id
1 'polypeptide(L)'
;MSEVVKEFDIKKAQDNLATLVNCWEPFQFIMISDSYVYGVSQTARVEPNDATIYQIDNNGEVMGKMLLVGGTHNSAYGVKTINGKDYIYAPIHTSSGDKVVYKFEFEKDTTITENSSKAKKLGDFKQKNH
;
A
#
# COMPACT_ATOMS: atom_id res chain seq x y z
N MET A 1 30.37 15.31 -0.14
CA MET A 1 29.22 14.99 -0.91
C MET A 1 27.95 15.38 -0.16
N SER A 2 27.13 16.10 -0.80
CA SER A 2 25.93 16.54 -0.13
C SER A 2 24.81 15.54 -0.31
N GLU A 3 24.04 15.42 0.73
CA GLU A 3 22.84 14.62 0.69
C GLU A 3 21.72 15.46 0.11
N VAL A 4 21.05 14.91 -0.85
CA VAL A 4 19.83 15.54 -1.32
C VAL A 4 18.69 14.95 -0.51
N VAL A 5 18.22 15.73 0.42
CA VAL A 5 17.05 15.31 1.19
C VAL A 5 15.84 15.70 0.34
N LYS A 6 15.13 14.69 -0.13
CA LYS A 6 13.91 14.95 -0.87
C LYS A 6 12.83 15.36 0.11
N GLU A 7 12.34 16.55 -0.08
CA GLU A 7 11.21 17.00 0.69
C GLU A 7 9.93 16.47 0.09
N PHE A 8 9.10 15.92 0.92
CA PHE A 8 7.83 15.39 0.49
C PHE A 8 6.72 16.06 1.28
N ASP A 9 5.81 16.67 0.56
CA ASP A 9 4.68 17.35 1.19
C ASP A 9 3.50 16.40 1.29
N ILE A 10 3.36 15.79 2.45
CA ILE A 10 2.31 14.81 2.69
C ILE A 10 0.93 15.46 2.58
N LYS A 11 0.80 16.67 3.08
CA LYS A 11 -0.48 17.37 3.02
C LYS A 11 -0.89 17.63 1.58
N LYS A 12 0.06 18.06 0.76
CA LYS A 12 -0.20 18.30 -0.65
C LYS A 12 -0.59 17.01 -1.37
N ALA A 13 0.09 15.92 -1.03
CA ALA A 13 -0.22 14.62 -1.62
C ALA A 13 -1.65 14.19 -1.25
N GLN A 14 -2.04 14.38 0.01
CA GLN A 14 -3.39 14.03 0.44
C GLN A 14 -4.43 14.92 -0.22
N ASP A 15 -4.15 16.21 -0.33
CA ASP A 15 -5.07 17.15 -0.98
C ASP A 15 -5.24 16.80 -2.46
N ASN A 16 -4.14 16.47 -3.15
CA ASN A 16 -4.19 16.05 -4.54
C ASN A 16 -5.01 14.77 -4.70
N LEU A 17 -4.79 13.83 -3.81
CA LEU A 17 -5.49 12.56 -3.85
C LEU A 17 -6.99 12.77 -3.64
N ALA A 18 -7.36 13.59 -2.66
CA ALA A 18 -8.77 13.87 -2.39
C ALA A 18 -9.44 14.52 -3.60
N THR A 19 -8.72 15.39 -4.30
CA THR A 19 -9.26 16.06 -5.48
C THR A 19 -9.41 15.10 -6.66
N LEU A 20 -8.38 14.26 -6.89
CA LEU A 20 -8.35 13.41 -8.08
C LEU A 20 -9.26 12.20 -7.98
N VAL A 21 -9.38 11.64 -6.79
CA VAL A 21 -10.13 10.38 -6.62
C VAL A 21 -11.39 10.57 -5.79
N ASN A 22 -11.70 11.81 -5.44
CA ASN A 22 -12.86 12.12 -4.62
C ASN A 22 -12.84 11.33 -3.32
N CYS A 23 -11.65 11.16 -2.76
CA CYS A 23 -11.45 10.41 -1.53
C CYS A 23 -11.20 11.38 -0.40
N TRP A 24 -12.09 11.38 0.57
CA TRP A 24 -11.99 12.27 1.72
C TRP A 24 -11.38 11.59 2.94
N GLU A 25 -11.11 10.31 2.83
CA GLU A 25 -10.51 9.58 3.95
C GLU A 25 -9.00 9.76 3.93
N PRO A 26 -8.38 9.99 5.09
CA PRO A 26 -6.93 10.14 5.13
C PRO A 26 -6.23 8.81 4.88
N PHE A 27 -4.95 8.89 4.55
CA PHE A 27 -4.13 7.68 4.51
C PHE A 27 -4.05 7.07 5.90
N GLN A 28 -4.20 5.77 5.93
CA GLN A 28 -4.06 5.02 7.18
C GLN A 28 -2.65 4.55 7.40
N PHE A 29 -1.86 4.52 6.34
CA PHE A 29 -0.47 4.12 6.42
C PHE A 29 0.30 4.74 5.27
N ILE A 30 1.55 5.14 5.55
CA ILE A 30 2.42 5.75 4.55
C ILE A 30 3.74 5.01 4.58
N MET A 31 4.24 4.67 3.38
CA MET A 31 5.52 3.99 3.20
C MET A 31 6.39 4.81 2.26
N ILE A 32 7.68 4.73 2.45
CA ILE A 32 8.63 5.47 1.62
C ILE A 32 9.60 4.47 1.00
N SER A 33 9.68 4.49 -0.34
CA SER A 33 10.67 3.72 -1.07
C SER A 33 11.81 4.63 -1.52
N ASP A 34 12.72 4.09 -2.31
CA ASP A 34 13.83 4.90 -2.80
C ASP A 34 13.37 6.07 -3.67
N SER A 35 12.26 5.91 -4.38
CA SER A 35 11.82 6.90 -5.37
C SER A 35 10.43 7.46 -5.14
N TYR A 36 9.61 6.79 -4.34
CA TYR A 36 8.19 7.15 -4.21
C TYR A 36 7.72 7.06 -2.77
N VAL A 37 6.62 7.72 -2.51
CA VAL A 37 5.86 7.53 -1.30
C VAL A 37 4.60 6.78 -1.66
N TYR A 38 4.22 5.85 -0.80
CA TYR A 38 3.01 5.07 -1.01
C TYR A 38 2.05 5.35 0.14
N GLY A 39 0.82 5.68 -0.22
CA GLY A 39 -0.22 5.87 0.78
C GLY A 39 -1.23 4.74 0.68
N VAL A 40 -1.63 4.24 1.83
CA VAL A 40 -2.63 3.18 1.90
C VAL A 40 -3.91 3.77 2.46
N SER A 41 -5.00 3.59 1.73
CA SER A 41 -6.30 4.10 2.12
C SER A 41 -7.30 2.95 2.12
N GLN A 42 -8.23 3.01 3.05
CA GLN A 42 -9.31 2.03 3.07
C GLN A 42 -10.30 2.34 1.97
N THR A 43 -10.56 1.36 1.12
CA THR A 43 -11.44 1.55 -0.02
C THR A 43 -12.90 1.31 0.34
N ALA A 44 -13.16 0.36 1.22
CA ALA A 44 -14.51 -0.01 1.58
C ALA A 44 -14.65 -0.08 3.10
N ARG A 45 -15.87 0.14 3.58
CA ARG A 45 -16.14 0.10 5.00
C ARG A 45 -16.81 -1.19 5.45
N VAL A 46 -16.93 -2.14 4.54
CA VAL A 46 -17.51 -3.43 4.84
C VAL A 46 -16.43 -4.48 4.95
N GLU A 47 -16.68 -5.49 5.71
CA GLU A 47 -15.70 -6.56 5.92
C GLU A 47 -15.81 -7.63 4.84
N PRO A 48 -14.69 -8.17 4.35
CA PRO A 48 -13.35 -7.67 4.60
C PRO A 48 -13.11 -6.35 3.87
N ASN A 49 -12.34 -5.49 4.48
CA ASN A 49 -12.03 -4.21 3.87
C ASN A 49 -10.99 -4.38 2.78
N ASP A 50 -11.18 -3.67 1.70
CA ASP A 50 -10.18 -3.58 0.66
C ASP A 50 -9.36 -2.32 0.89
N ALA A 51 -8.12 -2.36 0.43
CA ALA A 51 -7.24 -1.22 0.55
C ALA A 51 -6.82 -0.76 -0.83
N THR A 52 -6.63 0.54 -0.97
CA THR A 52 -6.06 1.12 -2.19
C THR A 52 -4.67 1.64 -1.84
N ILE A 53 -3.69 1.27 -2.66
CA ILE A 53 -2.32 1.70 -2.49
C ILE A 53 -2.02 2.70 -3.59
N TYR A 54 -1.64 3.91 -3.18
CA TYR A 54 -1.35 5.01 -4.10
C TYR A 54 0.15 5.22 -4.17
N GLN A 55 0.67 5.36 -5.39
CA GLN A 55 2.06 5.73 -5.61
C GLN A 55 2.13 7.23 -5.85
N ILE A 56 2.95 7.91 -5.08
CA ILE A 56 3.01 9.36 -5.07
C ILE A 56 4.46 9.79 -5.28
N ASP A 57 4.68 10.73 -6.19
CA ASP A 57 6.04 11.22 -6.46
C ASP A 57 6.46 12.26 -5.42
N ASN A 58 7.70 12.76 -5.54
CA ASN A 58 8.19 13.73 -4.55
C ASN A 58 7.63 15.13 -4.74
N ASN A 59 6.80 15.35 -5.73
CA ASN A 59 6.04 16.60 -5.86
C ASN A 59 4.63 16.47 -5.26
N GLY A 60 4.32 15.33 -4.69
CA GLY A 60 3.01 15.08 -4.10
C GLY A 60 1.95 14.69 -5.11
N GLU A 61 2.36 14.28 -6.31
CA GLU A 61 1.41 13.91 -7.35
C GLU A 61 1.20 12.41 -7.39
N VAL A 62 -0.04 12.00 -7.55
CA VAL A 62 -0.39 10.59 -7.63
C VAL A 62 0.01 10.05 -9.00
N MET A 63 0.90 9.08 -9.00
CA MET A 63 1.40 8.46 -10.23
C MET A 63 0.57 7.25 -10.62
N GLY A 64 -0.09 6.63 -9.69
CA GLY A 64 -0.91 5.47 -9.94
C GLY A 64 -1.45 4.87 -8.66
N LYS A 65 -2.31 3.88 -8.82
CA LYS A 65 -2.89 3.18 -7.68
C LYS A 65 -3.09 1.72 -8.02
N MET A 66 -3.18 0.89 -6.98
CA MET A 66 -3.58 -0.50 -7.13
C MET A 66 -4.49 -0.89 -5.99
N LEU A 67 -5.33 -1.87 -6.24
CA LEU A 67 -6.30 -2.36 -5.27
C LEU A 67 -5.78 -3.63 -4.62
N LEU A 68 -5.89 -3.68 -3.30
CA LEU A 68 -5.52 -4.86 -2.53
C LEU A 68 -6.78 -5.42 -1.88
N VAL A 69 -7.25 -6.52 -2.43
CA VAL A 69 -8.46 -7.16 -1.91
C VAL A 69 -8.13 -7.87 -0.59
N GLY A 70 -8.88 -7.56 0.45
CA GLY A 70 -8.60 -8.11 1.77
C GLY A 70 -7.52 -7.39 2.53
N GLY A 71 -7.03 -6.27 2.00
CA GLY A 71 -6.06 -5.46 2.73
C GLY A 71 -6.73 -4.76 3.90
N THR A 72 -6.21 -4.99 5.09
CA THR A 72 -6.83 -4.44 6.29
C THR A 72 -6.17 -3.13 6.67
N HIS A 73 -6.92 -2.31 7.37
CA HIS A 73 -6.44 -0.99 7.73
C HIS A 73 -5.67 -0.98 9.05
N ASN A 74 -5.81 -1.97 9.87
CA ASN A 74 -5.10 -2.02 11.16
C ASN A 74 -3.85 -2.87 11.07
N SER A 75 -3.14 -2.78 9.96
CA SER A 75 -2.00 -3.65 9.72
C SER A 75 -0.84 -2.84 9.19
N ALA A 76 0.36 -3.31 9.46
CA ALA A 76 1.55 -2.67 8.97
C ALA A 76 1.84 -3.10 7.54
N TYR A 77 2.13 -2.14 6.70
CA TYR A 77 2.56 -2.35 5.33
C TYR A 77 4.03 -1.96 5.22
N GLY A 78 4.72 -2.55 4.27
CA GLY A 78 6.09 -2.19 4.01
C GLY A 78 6.36 -2.09 2.53
N VAL A 79 7.42 -1.37 2.17
CA VAL A 79 7.88 -1.29 0.80
C VAL A 79 9.39 -1.41 0.79
N LYS A 80 9.91 -2.07 -0.23
CA LYS A 80 11.35 -2.18 -0.42
C LYS A 80 11.67 -2.08 -1.90
N THR A 81 12.64 -1.26 -2.22
CA THR A 81 13.13 -1.14 -3.58
C THR A 81 14.19 -2.21 -3.84
N ILE A 82 13.97 -3.03 -4.85
CA ILE A 82 14.89 -4.08 -5.24
C ILE A 82 15.11 -3.96 -6.75
N ASN A 83 16.34 -3.69 -7.14
CA ASN A 83 16.71 -3.53 -8.56
C ASN A 83 15.83 -2.52 -9.28
N GLY A 84 15.55 -1.40 -8.63
CA GLY A 84 14.78 -0.32 -9.21
C GLY A 84 13.28 -0.52 -9.22
N LYS A 85 12.80 -1.61 -8.65
CA LYS A 85 11.37 -1.90 -8.58
C LYS A 85 10.93 -1.90 -7.12
N ASP A 86 9.74 -1.38 -6.90
CA ASP A 86 9.19 -1.32 -5.56
C ASP A 86 8.29 -2.51 -5.29
N TYR A 87 8.58 -3.21 -4.21
CA TYR A 87 7.80 -4.35 -3.77
C TYR A 87 7.08 -4.01 -2.49
N ILE A 88 5.79 -4.28 -2.48
CA ILE A 88 4.93 -4.02 -1.34
C ILE A 88 4.81 -5.31 -0.52
N TYR A 89 4.92 -5.16 0.80
CA TYR A 89 4.68 -6.24 1.74
C TYR A 89 3.41 -5.88 2.49
N ALA A 90 2.39 -6.71 2.34
CA ALA A 90 1.09 -6.35 2.89
C ALA A 90 0.39 -7.57 3.46
N PRO A 91 -0.26 -7.43 4.60
CA PRO A 91 -1.11 -8.49 5.11
C PRO A 91 -2.43 -8.48 4.37
N ILE A 92 -2.86 -9.66 3.98
CA ILE A 92 -4.16 -9.86 3.36
C ILE A 92 -4.99 -10.73 4.29
N HIS A 93 -6.20 -10.29 4.55
CA HIS A 93 -7.16 -11.10 5.28
C HIS A 93 -7.78 -12.07 4.28
N THR A 94 -7.43 -13.33 4.40
CA THR A 94 -7.84 -14.34 3.43
C THR A 94 -9.26 -14.81 3.69
N SER A 95 -9.81 -15.51 2.73
CA SER A 95 -11.17 -16.06 2.84
C SER A 95 -11.27 -17.09 3.96
N SER A 96 -10.18 -17.68 4.38
CA SER A 96 -10.16 -18.61 5.51
C SER A 96 -10.15 -17.92 6.87
N GLY A 97 -10.04 -16.59 6.87
CA GLY A 97 -10.01 -15.83 8.10
C GLY A 97 -8.60 -15.57 8.64
N ASP A 98 -7.59 -16.03 7.96
CA ASP A 98 -6.20 -15.83 8.37
C ASP A 98 -5.66 -14.52 7.84
N LYS A 99 -4.68 -13.98 8.53
CA LYS A 99 -3.95 -12.81 8.05
C LYS A 99 -2.59 -13.29 7.57
N VAL A 100 -2.35 -13.13 6.29
CA VAL A 100 -1.15 -13.68 5.63
C VAL A 100 -0.40 -12.55 4.94
N VAL A 101 0.92 -12.51 5.11
CA VAL A 101 1.73 -11.47 4.48
C VAL A 101 2.09 -11.92 3.07
N TYR A 102 1.84 -11.03 2.13
CA TYR A 102 2.17 -11.24 0.72
C TYR A 102 3.13 -10.17 0.25
N LYS A 103 3.95 -10.54 -0.72
CA LYS A 103 4.87 -9.64 -1.39
C LYS A 103 4.48 -9.54 -2.86
N PHE A 104 4.38 -8.32 -3.37
CA PHE A 104 4.06 -8.11 -4.78
C PHE A 104 4.67 -6.80 -5.25
N GLU A 105 4.98 -6.74 -6.54
CA GLU A 105 5.49 -5.52 -7.13
C GLU A 105 4.36 -4.51 -7.28
N PHE A 106 4.64 -3.23 -7.00
CA PHE A 106 3.66 -2.19 -7.28
C PHE A 106 3.52 -2.04 -8.79
N GLU A 107 2.30 -2.23 -9.29
CA GLU A 107 1.96 -2.02 -10.70
C GLU A 107 0.64 -1.27 -10.74
N LYS A 108 0.68 -0.07 -11.32
CA LYS A 108 -0.53 0.75 -11.35
C LYS A 108 -1.65 0.06 -12.11
N ASP A 109 -2.87 0.34 -11.69
CA ASP A 109 -4.09 -0.16 -12.32
C ASP A 109 -4.24 -1.68 -12.25
N THR A 110 -3.61 -2.30 -11.25
CA THR A 110 -3.76 -3.74 -11.03
C THR A 110 -4.50 -4.00 -9.73
N THR A 111 -5.00 -5.21 -9.62
CA THR A 111 -5.67 -5.68 -8.41
C THR A 111 -4.95 -6.93 -7.92
N ILE A 112 -4.63 -6.94 -6.63
CA ILE A 112 -3.99 -8.08 -5.98
C ILE A 112 -5.01 -8.73 -5.04
N THR A 113 -5.10 -10.05 -5.15
CA THR A 113 -5.91 -10.88 -4.25
C THR A 113 -5.03 -11.98 -3.66
N GLU A 114 -5.56 -12.73 -2.72
CA GLU A 114 -4.83 -13.86 -2.15
C GLU A 114 -4.49 -14.93 -3.18
N ASN A 115 -5.17 -14.92 -4.31
CA ASN A 115 -4.97 -15.90 -5.37
C ASN A 115 -4.21 -15.37 -6.56
N SER A 116 -3.73 -14.13 -6.49
CA SER A 116 -3.00 -13.53 -7.60
C SER A 116 -1.65 -14.22 -7.79
N SER A 117 -1.33 -14.56 -9.03
CA SER A 117 -0.03 -15.18 -9.32
C SER A 117 1.13 -14.23 -9.05
N LYS A 118 0.88 -12.93 -9.10
CA LYS A 118 1.90 -11.91 -8.83
C LYS A 118 2.14 -11.70 -7.35
N ALA A 119 1.30 -12.25 -6.49
CA ALA A 119 1.43 -12.10 -5.05
C ALA A 119 2.08 -13.34 -4.47
N LYS A 120 3.25 -13.14 -3.87
CA LYS A 120 3.98 -14.23 -3.26
C LYS A 120 3.65 -14.29 -1.78
N LYS A 121 3.15 -15.43 -1.34
CA LYS A 121 2.86 -15.65 0.06
C LYS A 121 4.16 -15.82 0.82
N LEU A 122 4.36 -15.01 1.86
CA LEU A 122 5.57 -15.07 2.67
C LEU A 122 5.40 -15.93 3.91
N GLY A 123 4.16 -16.03 4.40
CA GLY A 123 3.91 -16.86 5.56
C GLY A 123 2.67 -16.41 6.28
N ASP A 124 2.19 -17.27 7.15
CA ASP A 124 1.03 -16.98 7.97
C ASP A 124 1.45 -16.14 9.16
N PHE A 125 0.74 -15.06 9.36
CA PHE A 125 0.96 -14.27 10.55
C PHE A 125 0.00 -14.78 11.62
N LYS A 126 0.49 -15.72 12.40
CA LYS A 126 -0.33 -16.26 13.49
C LYS A 126 0.03 -15.53 14.76
N GLN A 127 -0.97 -14.91 15.35
CA GLN A 127 -0.80 -14.30 16.63
C GLN A 127 -0.77 -15.42 17.66
N LYS A 128 0.35 -15.49 18.35
CA LYS A 128 0.45 -16.46 19.43
C LYS A 128 -0.30 -15.95 20.64
N ASN A 129 -1.17 -16.76 21.14
CA ASN A 129 -1.86 -16.46 22.39
C ASN A 129 -0.98 -16.94 23.52
N HIS A 130 -0.67 -16.03 24.39
CA HIS A 130 0.12 -16.32 25.57
C HIS A 130 -0.71 -16.09 26.81
#